data_fa42097e287a018441093b303144a7a9
#
_entry.id   fa42097e287a018441093b303144a7a9
#
_cell.length_a   1.000
_cell.length_b   1.000
_cell.length_c   1.000
_cell.angle_alpha   90.00
_cell.angle_beta   90.00
_cell.angle_gamma   90.00
#
_symmetry.space_group_name_H-M   'P 1'
#
loop_
_entity.id
_entity.type
_entity.pdbx_description
1 polymer ?
#
loop_
_entity_poly.entity_id
_entity_poly.type
_entity_poly.pdbx_seq_one_letter_code
_entity_poly.pdbx_strand_id
1 'polypeptide(L)'
;MAETNIIRDIKEVHRDEENSLIFEKNVSIPLRKSDLPVRCNVYRPLSTENGDKFPVLVTYGPYGKDIPYATFYKGSFDEVNPEHKSKYSAWETPDPVYWTARGYVVVRADERGLGQSPGLLDTMSQGTSECFFDVVEWAAEQEWSSGKVGLLGISYYAGSQWRVAARRPKGLAAIVPWEGMSDYYRDRCRHGGILSNKFIDFWWNRQVLVNQYGKPGRSKLTFPPDGPGARGQEDTIEGDLSEDILKKNRMDQTEDNGANKFRDDDYYASKEFNLEDIEVPLLSVANWGGILLHLRGNVEGYVRAGSKFKYLRFITGRHDLPFYYHDEVEIQKSFFDAFLKDQDTYGWSTPGKVPPVTITIRKGDLGFNDAVAESAYTKRAETAWPLPHTQYTKYFLTSEKGLSTTPSMETEEVKLTYDALGSIDNFQGLRFETKPFEKQTEITGHVTAHLNVSMTPDPSEDGGLEKDIDLFLTLRHIDPSGKEVLYTGTAGDGVPLTKGWLRCSMRKVHEKHPRHRSYLMHREYVSADVEQVKASEVYEVDVEIWPTNVVVEKGGKIILEVASGDTQGCGIFQHNSETDRPRWKFMGHNHVHFGRELQNYVTLPIIATE
;
A
#
# COMPACT_ATOMS: atom_id res chain seq x y z
N MET A 1 -4.88 -30.82 2.90
CA MET A 1 -4.81 -30.17 4.23
C MET A 1 -3.34 -29.99 4.58
N ALA A 2 -2.97 -28.90 5.25
CA ALA A 2 -1.59 -28.70 5.69
C ALA A 2 -1.20 -29.78 6.70
N GLU A 3 0.01 -30.32 6.56
CA GLU A 3 0.59 -31.24 7.54
C GLU A 3 1.12 -30.41 8.72
N THR A 4 0.94 -30.85 9.97
CA THR A 4 1.35 -30.10 11.14
C THR A 4 1.79 -31.03 12.28
N ASN A 5 2.36 -30.42 13.33
CA ASN A 5 2.64 -31.07 14.60
C ASN A 5 1.33 -31.43 15.35
N ILE A 6 1.47 -32.19 16.42
CA ILE A 6 0.36 -32.40 17.37
C ILE A 6 0.06 -31.08 18.06
N ILE A 7 -1.15 -30.58 17.86
CA ILE A 7 -1.62 -29.33 18.45
C ILE A 7 -1.87 -29.51 19.93
N ARG A 8 -1.30 -28.62 20.73
CA ARG A 8 -1.41 -28.63 22.20
C ARG A 8 -1.99 -27.31 22.70
N ASP A 9 -2.49 -27.31 23.91
CA ASP A 9 -2.73 -26.05 24.62
C ASP A 9 -1.38 -25.51 25.11
N ILE A 10 -1.03 -24.34 24.60
CA ILE A 10 0.24 -23.65 24.89
C ILE A 10 -0.02 -22.27 25.49
N LYS A 11 -1.25 -22.05 26.00
CA LYS A 11 -1.64 -20.78 26.61
C LYS A 11 -0.86 -20.52 27.89
N GLU A 12 -0.38 -19.29 28.03
CA GLU A 12 0.20 -18.75 29.25
C GLU A 12 -0.56 -17.48 29.67
N VAL A 13 -0.64 -17.25 30.98
CA VAL A 13 -1.28 -16.04 31.54
C VAL A 13 -0.31 -15.34 32.46
N HIS A 14 -0.06 -14.08 32.21
CA HIS A 14 0.84 -13.22 32.98
C HIS A 14 0.07 -12.00 33.47
N ARG A 15 0.22 -11.68 34.77
CA ARG A 15 -0.33 -10.48 35.37
C ARG A 15 0.77 -9.43 35.46
N ASP A 16 0.56 -8.28 34.84
CA ASP A 16 1.48 -7.14 34.87
C ASP A 16 0.87 -6.00 35.68
N GLU A 17 1.22 -5.97 37.00
CA GLU A 17 0.72 -4.97 37.92
C GLU A 17 1.23 -3.57 37.61
N GLU A 18 2.46 -3.45 37.10
CA GLU A 18 3.07 -2.17 36.74
C GLU A 18 2.26 -1.46 35.65
N ASN A 19 1.84 -2.19 34.62
CA ASN A 19 1.07 -1.66 33.51
C ASN A 19 -0.44 -1.87 33.66
N SER A 20 -0.89 -2.40 34.78
CA SER A 20 -2.30 -2.65 35.11
C SER A 20 -3.02 -3.50 34.07
N LEU A 21 -2.36 -4.52 33.51
CA LEU A 21 -2.91 -5.40 32.49
C LEU A 21 -2.66 -6.89 32.74
N ILE A 22 -3.46 -7.71 32.11
CA ILE A 22 -3.28 -9.15 31.98
C ILE A 22 -2.82 -9.43 30.56
N PHE A 23 -1.74 -10.18 30.44
CA PHE A 23 -1.20 -10.66 29.18
C PHE A 23 -1.45 -12.17 29.05
N GLU A 24 -2.33 -12.55 28.13
CA GLU A 24 -2.56 -13.94 27.77
C GLU A 24 -1.82 -14.24 26.47
N LYS A 25 -0.80 -15.10 26.55
CA LYS A 25 0.05 -15.48 25.44
C LYS A 25 -0.45 -16.77 24.81
N ASN A 26 -0.36 -16.89 23.49
CA ASN A 26 -0.67 -18.11 22.71
C ASN A 26 -2.10 -18.62 22.92
N VAL A 27 -3.07 -17.74 23.04
CA VAL A 27 -4.48 -18.13 23.09
C VAL A 27 -4.90 -18.76 21.77
N SER A 28 -5.49 -19.95 21.82
CA SER A 28 -5.98 -20.67 20.63
C SER A 28 -7.36 -20.18 20.24
N ILE A 29 -7.50 -19.74 19.01
CA ILE A 29 -8.78 -19.36 18.40
C ILE A 29 -9.22 -20.48 17.48
N PRO A 30 -10.37 -21.12 17.72
CA PRO A 30 -10.90 -22.16 16.84
C PRO A 30 -11.36 -21.54 15.52
N LEU A 31 -11.16 -22.24 14.43
CA LEU A 31 -11.57 -21.84 13.08
C LEU A 31 -12.75 -22.68 12.60
N ARG A 32 -13.72 -22.08 11.92
CA ARG A 32 -14.92 -22.78 11.41
C ARG A 32 -14.61 -23.78 10.29
N LYS A 33 -13.57 -23.54 9.51
CA LYS A 33 -13.21 -24.34 8.33
C LYS A 33 -11.91 -25.12 8.49
N SER A 34 -11.37 -25.20 9.70
CA SER A 34 -10.10 -25.88 9.97
C SER A 34 -10.07 -26.40 11.41
N ASP A 35 -9.52 -27.59 11.59
CA ASP A 35 -9.21 -28.14 12.92
C ASP A 35 -7.94 -27.50 13.54
N LEU A 36 -7.20 -26.72 12.75
CA LEU A 36 -6.00 -26.02 13.19
C LEU A 36 -6.35 -24.63 13.68
N PRO A 37 -5.89 -24.20 14.88
CA PRO A 37 -6.22 -22.90 15.43
C PRO A 37 -5.36 -21.78 14.84
N VAL A 38 -5.85 -20.53 14.97
CA VAL A 38 -5.01 -19.35 14.98
C VAL A 38 -4.57 -19.06 16.41
N ARG A 39 -3.34 -18.65 16.62
CA ARG A 39 -2.79 -18.25 17.92
C ARG A 39 -2.68 -16.74 18.03
N CYS A 40 -3.15 -16.19 19.13
CA CYS A 40 -3.06 -14.75 19.41
C CYS A 40 -2.51 -14.46 20.80
N ASN A 41 -2.09 -13.22 21.00
CA ASN A 41 -1.83 -12.63 22.30
C ASN A 41 -2.96 -11.67 22.63
N VAL A 42 -3.44 -11.73 23.87
CA VAL A 42 -4.49 -10.84 24.41
C VAL A 42 -3.89 -9.99 25.52
N TYR A 43 -4.07 -8.69 25.41
CA TYR A 43 -3.70 -7.71 26.43
C TYR A 43 -4.99 -7.03 26.89
N ARG A 44 -5.34 -7.19 28.16
CA ARG A 44 -6.61 -6.67 28.71
C ARG A 44 -6.43 -5.98 30.06
N PRO A 45 -7.20 -4.93 30.36
CA PRO A 45 -7.16 -4.28 31.67
C PRO A 45 -7.37 -5.26 32.83
N LEU A 46 -6.68 -5.04 33.97
CA LEU A 46 -6.85 -5.88 35.17
C LEU A 46 -8.31 -5.96 35.61
N SER A 47 -9.08 -4.90 35.45
CA SER A 47 -10.48 -4.84 35.88
C SER A 47 -11.42 -5.82 35.14
N THR A 48 -10.94 -6.42 34.04
CA THR A 48 -11.69 -7.50 33.37
C THR A 48 -11.85 -8.74 34.21
N GLU A 49 -11.00 -8.95 35.26
CA GLU A 49 -11.18 -10.01 36.26
C GLU A 49 -12.40 -9.78 37.15
N ASN A 50 -12.82 -8.52 37.27
CA ASN A 50 -14.01 -8.14 38.04
C ASN A 50 -15.28 -8.09 37.19
N GLY A 51 -15.19 -8.51 35.90
CA GLY A 51 -16.31 -8.54 34.98
C GLY A 51 -16.48 -7.30 34.11
N ASP A 52 -15.55 -6.33 34.18
CA ASP A 52 -15.56 -5.19 33.27
C ASP A 52 -15.33 -5.64 31.81
N LYS A 53 -16.03 -4.99 30.90
CA LYS A 53 -15.98 -5.29 29.45
C LYS A 53 -15.53 -4.09 28.65
N PHE A 54 -14.64 -4.33 27.71
CA PHE A 54 -14.06 -3.27 26.87
C PHE A 54 -14.14 -3.61 25.39
N PRO A 55 -14.18 -2.62 24.48
CA PRO A 55 -14.03 -2.84 23.06
C PRO A 55 -12.63 -3.38 22.75
N VAL A 56 -12.53 -4.12 21.66
CA VAL A 56 -11.32 -4.85 21.27
C VAL A 56 -10.69 -4.24 20.03
N LEU A 57 -9.38 -4.02 20.06
CA LEU A 57 -8.58 -3.69 18.88
C LEU A 57 -7.82 -4.94 18.42
N VAL A 58 -8.00 -5.33 17.17
CA VAL A 58 -7.44 -6.57 16.61
C VAL A 58 -6.48 -6.27 15.48
N THR A 59 -5.33 -6.97 15.49
CA THR A 59 -4.41 -7.09 14.36
C THR A 59 -4.22 -8.54 13.98
N TYR A 60 -4.09 -8.82 12.67
CA TYR A 60 -3.87 -10.15 12.10
C TYR A 60 -2.90 -10.04 10.93
N GLY A 61 -1.73 -10.64 11.03
CA GLY A 61 -0.72 -10.51 9.99
C GLY A 61 0.56 -11.31 10.22
N PRO A 62 1.58 -11.10 9.36
CA PRO A 62 2.66 -12.05 9.15
C PRO A 62 3.91 -11.82 9.99
N TYR A 63 4.03 -10.71 10.72
CA TYR A 63 5.33 -10.28 11.24
C TYR A 63 5.72 -10.89 12.58
N GLY A 64 4.87 -11.76 13.14
CA GLY A 64 5.12 -12.43 14.42
C GLY A 64 4.65 -11.63 15.63
N LYS A 65 3.58 -12.13 16.27
CA LYS A 65 2.98 -11.50 17.45
C LYS A 65 3.91 -11.42 18.67
N ASP A 66 4.94 -12.27 18.69
CA ASP A 66 5.88 -12.41 19.81
C ASP A 66 7.21 -11.69 19.57
N ILE A 67 7.39 -11.03 18.42
CA ILE A 67 8.61 -10.29 18.11
C ILE A 67 8.51 -8.86 18.66
N PRO A 68 9.34 -8.48 19.66
CA PRO A 68 9.39 -7.09 20.11
C PRO A 68 9.80 -6.13 19.00
N TYR A 69 9.17 -4.97 18.91
CA TYR A 69 9.51 -3.95 17.92
C TYR A 69 10.98 -3.56 17.97
N ALA A 70 11.55 -3.40 19.18
CA ALA A 70 12.97 -3.11 19.36
C ALA A 70 13.90 -4.20 18.80
N THR A 71 13.41 -5.45 18.67
CA THR A 71 14.15 -6.55 18.06
C THR A 71 13.92 -6.59 16.56
N PHE A 72 12.70 -6.30 16.11
CA PHE A 72 12.35 -6.30 14.69
C PHE A 72 13.06 -5.18 13.93
N TYR A 73 12.98 -3.94 14.45
CA TYR A 73 13.63 -2.77 13.85
C TYR A 73 13.97 -1.72 14.91
N LYS A 74 15.15 -1.88 15.52
CA LYS A 74 15.59 -1.03 16.64
C LYS A 74 15.65 0.44 16.27
N GLY A 75 16.18 0.79 15.09
CA GLY A 75 16.32 2.18 14.67
C GLY A 75 14.99 2.92 14.65
N SER A 76 13.97 2.29 14.08
CA SER A 76 12.63 2.85 14.08
C SER A 76 12.00 2.91 15.48
N PHE A 77 12.15 1.83 16.27
CA PHE A 77 11.63 1.79 17.63
C PHE A 77 12.18 2.92 18.51
N ASP A 78 13.45 3.27 18.34
CA ASP A 78 14.08 4.35 19.11
C ASP A 78 13.41 5.71 18.80
N GLU A 79 12.92 5.92 17.58
CA GLU A 79 12.23 7.14 17.13
C GLU A 79 10.74 7.20 17.52
N VAL A 80 10.12 6.06 17.85
CA VAL A 80 8.71 6.04 18.27
C VAL A 80 8.51 6.88 19.52
N ASN A 81 7.43 7.69 19.55
CA ASN A 81 7.06 8.50 20.71
C ASN A 81 6.99 7.63 21.98
N PRO A 82 7.70 8.00 23.05
CA PRO A 82 7.73 7.24 24.31
C PRO A 82 6.35 6.92 24.90
N GLU A 83 5.35 7.77 24.69
CA GLU A 83 3.97 7.54 25.18
C GLU A 83 3.26 6.40 24.45
N HIS A 84 3.73 6.03 23.25
CA HIS A 84 3.10 5.05 22.37
C HIS A 84 3.97 3.82 22.13
N LYS A 85 4.93 3.56 23.03
CA LYS A 85 5.75 2.35 23.00
C LYS A 85 5.96 1.76 24.40
N SER A 86 6.09 0.44 24.45
CA SER A 86 6.35 -0.32 25.66
C SER A 86 7.16 -1.58 25.37
N LYS A 87 7.43 -2.38 26.40
CA LYS A 87 8.02 -3.72 26.25
C LYS A 87 7.15 -4.69 25.41
N TYR A 88 5.87 -4.38 25.24
CA TYR A 88 4.93 -5.17 24.45
C TYR A 88 4.72 -4.65 23.02
N SER A 89 5.37 -3.57 22.63
CA SER A 89 5.28 -3.05 21.27
C SER A 89 5.76 -4.08 20.26
N ALA A 90 5.05 -4.23 19.14
CA ALA A 90 5.47 -5.01 17.99
C ALA A 90 5.29 -4.18 16.71
N TRP A 91 6.05 -4.54 15.69
CA TRP A 91 6.10 -3.83 14.41
C TRP A 91 4.71 -3.60 13.81
N GLU A 92 4.43 -2.35 13.43
CA GLU A 92 3.20 -1.93 12.72
C GLU A 92 1.88 -2.18 13.48
N THR A 93 1.92 -2.32 14.80
CA THR A 93 0.72 -2.63 15.61
C THR A 93 0.52 -1.61 16.73
N PRO A 94 -0.73 -1.43 17.23
CA PRO A 94 -0.99 -0.56 18.38
C PRO A 94 -0.25 -1.05 19.64
N ASP A 95 0.27 -0.12 20.44
CA ASP A 95 0.93 -0.45 21.70
C ASP A 95 -0.09 -0.91 22.76
N PRO A 96 0.05 -2.13 23.31
CA PRO A 96 -0.94 -2.66 24.25
C PRO A 96 -1.07 -1.86 25.55
N VAL A 97 0.04 -1.31 26.09
CA VAL A 97 0.01 -0.56 27.35
C VAL A 97 -0.78 0.74 27.19
N TYR A 98 -0.52 1.46 26.10
CA TYR A 98 -1.27 2.69 25.80
C TYR A 98 -2.77 2.43 25.69
N TRP A 99 -3.17 1.42 24.89
CA TRP A 99 -4.57 1.18 24.59
C TRP A 99 -5.34 0.54 25.76
N THR A 100 -4.72 -0.38 26.53
CA THR A 100 -5.37 -0.97 27.70
C THR A 100 -5.61 0.07 28.79
N ALA A 101 -4.65 0.98 29.03
CA ALA A 101 -4.83 2.09 29.96
C ALA A 101 -5.98 3.05 29.58
N ARG A 102 -6.42 2.98 28.31
CA ARG A 102 -7.53 3.80 27.78
C ARG A 102 -8.82 3.00 27.60
N GLY A 103 -8.91 1.83 28.23
CA GLY A 103 -10.13 1.01 28.26
C GLY A 103 -10.40 0.32 26.93
N TYR A 104 -9.38 -0.31 26.35
CA TYR A 104 -9.47 -1.24 25.24
C TYR A 104 -8.81 -2.57 25.61
N VAL A 105 -9.23 -3.63 24.97
CA VAL A 105 -8.47 -4.87 24.89
C VAL A 105 -7.72 -4.87 23.57
N VAL A 106 -6.46 -5.34 23.55
CA VAL A 106 -5.68 -5.50 22.32
C VAL A 106 -5.47 -6.98 22.05
N VAL A 107 -5.83 -7.43 20.87
CA VAL A 107 -5.61 -8.80 20.37
C VAL A 107 -4.67 -8.73 19.17
N ARG A 108 -3.52 -9.40 19.30
CA ARG A 108 -2.53 -9.51 18.23
C ARG A 108 -2.39 -10.98 17.81
N ALA A 109 -2.82 -11.30 16.61
CA ALA A 109 -2.84 -12.68 16.10
C ALA A 109 -1.74 -12.93 15.06
N ASP A 110 -1.06 -14.07 15.17
CA ASP A 110 -0.27 -14.61 14.08
C ASP A 110 -1.19 -15.10 12.97
N GLU A 111 -0.90 -14.71 11.74
CA GLU A 111 -1.63 -15.22 10.58
C GLU A 111 -1.44 -16.73 10.42
N ARG A 112 -2.44 -17.42 9.88
CA ARG A 112 -2.39 -18.85 9.59
C ARG A 112 -1.11 -19.22 8.82
N GLY A 113 -0.40 -20.25 9.29
CA GLY A 113 0.86 -20.71 8.73
C GLY A 113 2.10 -19.97 9.22
N LEU A 114 1.94 -19.01 10.14
CA LEU A 114 2.99 -18.13 10.66
C LEU A 114 3.07 -18.17 12.18
N GLY A 115 4.23 -17.84 12.73
CA GLY A 115 4.44 -17.73 14.17
C GLY A 115 4.09 -19.04 14.88
N GLN A 116 3.16 -18.96 15.83
CA GLN A 116 2.63 -20.10 16.55
C GLN A 116 1.30 -20.62 15.94
N SER A 117 0.84 -20.06 14.80
CA SER A 117 -0.39 -20.48 14.12
C SER A 117 -0.09 -21.51 13.03
N PRO A 118 -0.50 -22.78 13.20
CA PRO A 118 -0.29 -23.82 12.18
C PRO A 118 -1.16 -23.58 10.94
N GLY A 119 -0.83 -24.26 9.85
CA GLY A 119 -1.64 -24.28 8.63
C GLY A 119 -0.91 -23.84 7.37
N LEU A 120 -1.67 -23.57 6.31
CA LEU A 120 -1.14 -23.11 5.03
C LEU A 120 -0.82 -21.62 5.09
N LEU A 121 0.43 -21.27 4.85
CA LEU A 121 0.88 -19.90 4.64
C LEU A 121 0.49 -19.46 3.22
N ASP A 122 -0.51 -18.61 3.13
CA ASP A 122 -1.01 -18.04 1.87
C ASP A 122 -1.49 -16.62 2.10
N THR A 123 -0.56 -15.68 2.10
CA THR A 123 -0.80 -14.29 2.46
C THR A 123 -1.83 -13.60 1.54
N MET A 124 -2.68 -12.76 2.12
CA MET A 124 -3.74 -12.00 1.43
C MET A 124 -4.76 -12.86 0.67
N SER A 125 -4.84 -14.16 0.92
CA SER A 125 -5.81 -15.06 0.28
C SER A 125 -7.20 -15.00 0.88
N GLN A 126 -8.17 -15.57 0.17
CA GLN A 126 -9.52 -15.81 0.70
C GLN A 126 -9.47 -16.65 1.98
N GLY A 127 -8.62 -17.70 1.99
CA GLY A 127 -8.52 -18.60 3.15
C GLY A 127 -7.98 -17.90 4.40
N THR A 128 -6.95 -17.06 4.27
CA THR A 128 -6.45 -16.31 5.44
C THR A 128 -7.45 -15.24 5.90
N SER A 129 -8.17 -14.61 4.96
CA SER A 129 -9.24 -13.67 5.28
C SER A 129 -10.42 -14.33 6.03
N GLU A 130 -10.74 -15.58 5.73
CA GLU A 130 -11.72 -16.38 6.49
C GLU A 130 -11.24 -16.67 7.91
N CYS A 131 -9.95 -16.96 8.10
CA CYS A 131 -9.38 -17.09 9.44
C CYS A 131 -9.46 -15.78 10.22
N PHE A 132 -9.17 -14.64 9.58
CA PHE A 132 -9.30 -13.34 10.24
C PHE A 132 -10.76 -13.01 10.60
N PHE A 133 -11.71 -13.41 9.77
CA PHE A 133 -13.14 -13.32 10.09
C PHE A 133 -13.47 -14.05 11.41
N ASP A 134 -12.98 -15.28 11.56
CA ASP A 134 -13.19 -16.06 12.78
C ASP A 134 -12.52 -15.41 14.00
N VAL A 135 -11.34 -14.82 13.83
CA VAL A 135 -10.64 -14.07 14.89
C VAL A 135 -11.47 -12.88 15.38
N VAL A 136 -12.08 -12.11 14.46
CA VAL A 136 -12.91 -10.94 14.81
C VAL A 136 -14.15 -11.38 15.60
N GLU A 137 -14.87 -12.40 15.12
CA GLU A 137 -16.07 -12.88 15.80
C GLU A 137 -15.74 -13.50 17.18
N TRP A 138 -14.66 -14.28 17.24
CA TRP A 138 -14.17 -14.82 18.51
C TRP A 138 -13.85 -13.69 19.52
N ALA A 139 -13.16 -12.63 19.09
CA ALA A 139 -12.82 -11.51 19.96
C ALA A 139 -14.06 -10.76 20.47
N ALA A 140 -15.10 -10.64 19.63
CA ALA A 140 -16.36 -10.03 20.04
C ALA A 140 -17.12 -10.84 21.10
N GLU A 141 -16.99 -12.17 21.10
CA GLU A 141 -17.73 -13.09 21.95
C GLU A 141 -17.07 -13.35 23.33
N GLN A 142 -15.85 -12.85 23.56
CA GLN A 142 -15.15 -13.09 24.82
C GLN A 142 -15.80 -12.38 26.01
N GLU A 143 -15.68 -12.98 27.20
CA GLU A 143 -16.29 -12.46 28.44
C GLU A 143 -15.83 -11.04 28.78
N TRP A 144 -14.58 -10.70 28.47
CA TRP A 144 -13.99 -9.36 28.66
C TRP A 144 -14.32 -8.37 27.53
N SER A 145 -15.00 -8.81 26.49
CA SER A 145 -15.35 -7.98 25.33
C SER A 145 -16.70 -7.29 25.54
N SER A 146 -16.78 -6.02 25.10
CA SER A 146 -18.07 -5.31 24.98
C SER A 146 -18.91 -5.76 23.77
N GLY A 147 -18.38 -6.65 22.94
CA GLY A 147 -18.99 -7.09 21.69
C GLY A 147 -18.63 -6.23 20.48
N LYS A 148 -17.90 -5.12 20.67
CA LYS A 148 -17.47 -4.22 19.57
C LYS A 148 -15.96 -4.39 19.31
N VAL A 149 -15.63 -4.64 18.04
CA VAL A 149 -14.25 -4.85 17.57
C VAL A 149 -13.87 -3.75 16.58
N GLY A 150 -12.69 -3.17 16.76
CA GLY A 150 -12.03 -2.29 15.82
C GLY A 150 -10.77 -2.93 15.23
N LEU A 151 -10.41 -2.58 14.00
CA LEU A 151 -9.16 -3.03 13.39
C LEU A 151 -8.21 -1.85 13.24
N LEU A 152 -6.96 -2.04 13.68
CA LEU A 152 -5.95 -0.98 13.71
C LEU A 152 -4.56 -1.57 13.41
N GLY A 153 -3.84 -1.00 12.46
CA GLY A 153 -2.48 -1.40 12.11
C GLY A 153 -2.06 -0.84 10.76
N ILE A 154 -0.75 -0.95 10.48
CA ILE A 154 -0.12 -0.37 9.30
C ILE A 154 0.05 -1.46 8.24
N SER A 155 0.15 -1.07 6.96
CA SER A 155 0.67 -1.90 5.88
C SER A 155 -0.14 -3.19 5.64
N TYR A 156 0.47 -4.34 5.87
CA TYR A 156 -0.21 -5.62 5.78
C TYR A 156 -1.41 -5.70 6.73
N TYR A 157 -1.22 -5.23 7.98
CA TYR A 157 -2.30 -5.17 8.96
C TYR A 157 -3.45 -4.24 8.53
N ALA A 158 -3.19 -3.27 7.66
CA ALA A 158 -4.21 -2.43 7.05
C ALA A 158 -4.85 -3.10 5.83
N GLY A 159 -4.05 -3.70 4.95
CA GLY A 159 -4.53 -4.44 3.78
C GLY A 159 -5.45 -5.62 4.13
N SER A 160 -5.18 -6.30 5.26
CA SER A 160 -6.05 -7.36 5.78
C SER A 160 -7.39 -6.84 6.30
N GLN A 161 -7.44 -5.59 6.80
CA GLN A 161 -8.70 -4.98 7.29
C GLN A 161 -9.74 -4.83 6.18
N TRP A 162 -9.33 -4.36 4.99
CA TRP A 162 -10.24 -4.22 3.87
C TRP A 162 -10.92 -5.53 3.51
N ARG A 163 -10.15 -6.61 3.48
CA ARG A 163 -10.60 -7.94 3.11
C ARG A 163 -11.59 -8.52 4.10
N VAL A 164 -11.27 -8.45 5.39
CA VAL A 164 -12.15 -9.01 6.42
C VAL A 164 -13.39 -8.13 6.62
N ALA A 165 -13.27 -6.82 6.51
CA ALA A 165 -14.42 -5.92 6.61
C ALA A 165 -15.45 -6.16 5.49
N ALA A 166 -15.00 -6.47 4.27
CA ALA A 166 -15.88 -6.85 3.16
C ALA A 166 -16.64 -8.17 3.42
N ARG A 167 -16.17 -9.01 4.34
CA ARG A 167 -16.86 -10.24 4.78
C ARG A 167 -17.91 -10.00 5.88
N ARG A 168 -17.92 -8.79 6.46
CA ARG A 168 -18.89 -8.34 7.46
C ARG A 168 -18.97 -9.26 8.69
N PRO A 169 -17.86 -9.54 9.40
CA PRO A 169 -17.91 -10.36 10.61
C PRO A 169 -18.77 -9.66 11.67
N LYS A 170 -19.52 -10.46 12.40
CA LYS A 170 -20.34 -9.96 13.51
C LYS A 170 -19.44 -9.38 14.60
N GLY A 171 -19.81 -8.21 15.12
CA GLY A 171 -19.04 -7.50 16.13
C GLY A 171 -18.02 -6.50 15.55
N LEU A 172 -17.66 -6.59 14.26
CA LEU A 172 -16.84 -5.56 13.65
C LEU A 172 -17.59 -4.22 13.62
N ALA A 173 -17.03 -3.18 14.27
CA ALA A 173 -17.68 -1.89 14.46
C ALA A 173 -16.99 -0.73 13.74
N ALA A 174 -15.67 -0.80 13.50
CA ALA A 174 -14.91 0.21 12.78
C ALA A 174 -13.55 -0.31 12.30
N ILE A 175 -12.98 0.31 11.26
CA ILE A 175 -11.63 0.00 10.76
C ILE A 175 -10.81 1.28 10.53
N VAL A 176 -9.50 1.18 10.80
CA VAL A 176 -8.52 2.24 10.50
C VAL A 176 -7.38 1.63 9.68
N PRO A 177 -7.56 1.46 8.36
CA PRO A 177 -6.52 0.96 7.48
C PRO A 177 -5.47 2.05 7.24
N TRP A 178 -4.35 1.95 7.96
CA TRP A 178 -3.24 2.89 7.92
C TRP A 178 -2.21 2.45 6.89
N GLU A 179 -2.06 3.21 5.80
CA GLU A 179 -1.16 2.87 4.70
C GLU A 179 -1.33 1.41 4.24
N GLY A 180 -2.51 1.06 3.76
CA GLY A 180 -2.87 -0.30 3.35
C GLY A 180 -3.39 -0.39 1.93
N MET A 181 -2.70 -1.16 1.08
CA MET A 181 -3.19 -1.52 -0.26
C MET A 181 -4.58 -2.15 -0.17
N SER A 182 -5.45 -1.85 -1.12
CA SER A 182 -6.78 -2.47 -1.23
C SER A 182 -6.93 -3.37 -2.46
N ASP A 183 -6.04 -3.27 -3.43
CA ASP A 183 -6.00 -4.09 -4.64
C ASP A 183 -4.66 -4.83 -4.72
N TYR A 184 -4.69 -6.14 -4.50
CA TYR A 184 -3.48 -6.95 -4.45
C TYR A 184 -2.71 -6.96 -5.78
N TYR A 185 -3.44 -6.96 -6.91
CA TYR A 185 -2.85 -6.94 -8.24
C TYR A 185 -2.26 -5.55 -8.56
N ARG A 186 -3.11 -4.50 -8.54
CA ARG A 186 -2.75 -3.17 -9.05
C ARG A 186 -1.84 -2.37 -8.13
N ASP A 187 -2.01 -2.52 -6.80
CA ASP A 187 -1.28 -1.70 -5.83
C ASP A 187 0.07 -2.30 -5.42
N ARG A 188 0.20 -3.64 -5.53
CA ARG A 188 1.34 -4.35 -4.95
C ARG A 188 2.14 -5.17 -5.95
N CYS A 189 1.47 -5.97 -6.77
CA CYS A 189 2.16 -7.00 -7.54
C CYS A 189 2.46 -6.57 -8.97
N ARG A 190 1.50 -5.89 -9.64
CA ARG A 190 1.61 -5.57 -11.07
C ARG A 190 1.12 -4.15 -11.35
N HIS A 191 2.03 -3.20 -11.27
CA HIS A 191 1.72 -1.82 -11.60
C HIS A 191 1.51 -1.67 -13.12
N GLY A 192 0.29 -1.30 -13.52
CA GLY A 192 -0.04 -1.22 -14.95
C GLY A 192 0.18 -2.53 -15.75
N GLY A 193 0.16 -3.68 -15.07
CA GLY A 193 0.44 -5.00 -15.65
C GLY A 193 1.91 -5.45 -15.56
N ILE A 194 2.83 -4.58 -15.12
CA ILE A 194 4.27 -4.85 -15.00
C ILE A 194 4.58 -5.39 -13.60
N LEU A 195 5.31 -6.50 -13.49
CA LEU A 195 5.64 -7.14 -12.21
C LEU A 195 6.59 -6.29 -11.35
N SER A 196 6.13 -5.88 -10.17
CA SER A 196 6.95 -5.26 -9.12
C SER A 196 7.55 -6.35 -8.23
N ASN A 197 8.70 -6.91 -8.64
CA ASN A 197 9.27 -8.11 -8.03
C ASN A 197 10.16 -7.85 -6.82
N LYS A 198 11.00 -6.81 -6.86
CA LYS A 198 12.12 -6.70 -5.89
C LYS A 198 11.67 -6.49 -4.46
N PHE A 199 10.62 -5.68 -4.25
CA PHE A 199 10.01 -5.54 -2.92
C PHE A 199 9.41 -6.85 -2.42
N ILE A 200 8.73 -7.60 -3.31
CA ILE A 200 8.10 -8.89 -2.96
C ILE A 200 9.16 -9.90 -2.52
N ASP A 201 10.28 -9.98 -3.26
CA ASP A 201 11.41 -10.86 -2.93
C ASP A 201 12.00 -10.51 -1.56
N PHE A 202 12.22 -9.21 -1.30
CA PHE A 202 12.71 -8.74 -0.01
C PHE A 202 11.73 -9.08 1.12
N TRP A 203 10.47 -8.66 0.97
CA TRP A 203 9.44 -8.80 1.99
C TRP A 203 9.16 -10.27 2.33
N TRP A 204 8.99 -11.11 1.30
CA TRP A 204 8.73 -12.54 1.48
C TRP A 204 9.86 -13.22 2.22
N ASN A 205 11.08 -13.10 1.73
CA ASN A 205 12.23 -13.82 2.29
C ASN A 205 12.69 -13.28 3.65
N ARG A 206 12.53 -11.98 3.91
CA ARG A 206 13.06 -11.30 5.09
C ARG A 206 12.05 -11.11 6.21
N GLN A 207 10.78 -10.96 5.90
CA GLN A 207 9.77 -10.59 6.87
C GLN A 207 8.69 -11.66 7.08
N VAL A 208 8.43 -12.52 6.10
CA VAL A 208 7.35 -13.52 6.15
C VAL A 208 7.87 -14.93 6.31
N LEU A 209 8.64 -15.43 5.34
CA LEU A 209 9.09 -16.82 5.31
C LEU A 209 9.92 -17.22 6.53
N VAL A 210 10.65 -16.27 7.10
CA VAL A 210 11.41 -16.47 8.35
C VAL A 210 10.52 -16.82 9.55
N ASN A 211 9.24 -16.45 9.48
CA ASN A 211 8.24 -16.65 10.53
C ASN A 211 7.35 -17.88 10.30
N GLN A 212 7.58 -18.64 9.23
CA GLN A 212 6.73 -19.79 8.92
C GLN A 212 6.62 -20.75 10.11
N TYR A 213 5.39 -21.18 10.44
CA TYR A 213 5.14 -22.16 11.52
C TYR A 213 5.94 -23.45 11.28
N GLY A 214 6.61 -23.90 12.33
CA GLY A 214 7.45 -25.11 12.27
C GLY A 214 8.83 -24.91 11.64
N LYS A 215 9.21 -23.69 11.23
CA LYS A 215 10.54 -23.42 10.68
C LYS A 215 11.62 -23.56 11.75
N PRO A 216 12.64 -24.41 11.53
CA PRO A 216 13.71 -24.63 12.51
C PRO A 216 14.55 -23.38 12.77
N GLY A 217 14.92 -23.17 14.02
CA GLY A 217 15.93 -22.20 14.43
C GLY A 217 15.53 -20.74 14.28
N ARG A 218 14.25 -20.41 14.29
CA ARG A 218 13.76 -19.03 14.21
C ARG A 218 14.33 -18.13 15.31
N SER A 219 14.47 -18.65 16.52
CA SER A 219 15.04 -17.93 17.66
C SER A 219 16.51 -17.53 17.46
N LYS A 220 17.22 -18.17 16.52
CA LYS A 220 18.61 -17.92 16.18
C LYS A 220 18.81 -17.07 14.92
N LEU A 221 17.71 -16.73 14.23
CA LEU A 221 17.80 -15.91 13.02
C LEU A 221 18.25 -14.49 13.39
N THR A 222 19.40 -14.11 12.88
CA THR A 222 19.93 -12.76 12.99
C THR A 222 19.95 -12.11 11.61
N PHE A 223 19.38 -10.94 11.50
CA PHE A 223 19.47 -10.12 10.30
C PHE A 223 20.50 -9.02 10.49
N PRO A 224 21.01 -8.40 9.41
CA PRO A 224 21.95 -7.30 9.52
C PRO A 224 21.46 -6.24 10.52
N PRO A 225 22.34 -5.62 11.28
CA PRO A 225 21.98 -4.65 12.33
C PRO A 225 21.11 -3.49 11.84
N ASP A 226 21.24 -3.12 10.58
CA ASP A 226 20.77 -1.84 10.02
C ASP A 226 19.58 -1.97 9.08
N GLY A 227 18.92 -3.14 9.04
CA GLY A 227 17.77 -3.35 8.13
C GLY A 227 16.49 -3.78 8.86
N PRO A 228 15.31 -3.39 8.37
CA PRO A 228 14.06 -3.96 8.83
C PRO A 228 14.03 -5.47 8.55
N GLY A 229 13.52 -6.25 9.49
CA GLY A 229 13.39 -7.69 9.32
C GLY A 229 13.14 -8.40 10.64
N ALA A 230 12.40 -9.49 10.58
CA ALA A 230 12.09 -10.30 11.74
C ALA A 230 13.35 -10.89 12.38
N ARG A 231 13.56 -10.62 13.66
CA ARG A 231 14.70 -11.09 14.43
C ARG A 231 14.24 -11.79 15.68
N GLY A 232 14.82 -12.94 15.98
CA GLY A 232 14.66 -13.59 17.27
C GLY A 232 13.23 -13.95 17.61
N GLN A 233 12.43 -14.36 16.63
CA GLN A 233 11.13 -14.94 16.91
C GLN A 233 11.32 -16.26 17.66
N GLU A 234 10.46 -16.54 18.63
CA GLU A 234 10.45 -17.81 19.32
C GLU A 234 10.28 -18.98 18.34
N ASP A 235 10.99 -20.06 18.57
CA ASP A 235 10.79 -21.31 17.84
C ASP A 235 9.36 -21.80 18.04
N THR A 236 8.86 -22.62 17.10
CA THR A 236 7.54 -23.22 17.23
C THR A 236 7.50 -24.12 18.45
N ILE A 237 6.64 -23.79 19.43
CA ILE A 237 6.56 -24.50 20.72
C ILE A 237 6.18 -25.97 20.53
N GLU A 238 5.38 -26.28 19.52
CA GLU A 238 4.96 -27.64 19.17
C GLU A 238 6.03 -28.43 18.40
N GLY A 239 7.14 -27.78 18.06
CA GLY A 239 8.31 -28.40 17.41
C GLY A 239 8.49 -27.99 15.94
N ASP A 240 9.61 -28.43 15.38
CA ASP A 240 9.99 -28.15 14.02
C ASP A 240 9.30 -29.08 13.01
N LEU A 241 9.10 -28.57 11.80
CA LEU A 241 8.65 -29.34 10.63
C LEU A 241 9.81 -29.53 9.65
N SER A 242 9.76 -30.63 8.89
CA SER A 242 10.74 -30.86 7.83
C SER A 242 10.59 -29.85 6.69
N GLU A 243 11.67 -29.59 5.93
CA GLU A 243 11.64 -28.65 4.80
C GLU A 243 10.60 -29.05 3.74
N ASP A 244 10.38 -30.35 3.52
CA ASP A 244 9.37 -30.84 2.59
C ASP A 244 7.94 -30.49 3.04
N ILE A 245 7.67 -30.58 4.34
CA ILE A 245 6.38 -30.16 4.92
C ILE A 245 6.25 -28.65 4.86
N LEU A 246 7.31 -27.89 5.19
CA LEU A 246 7.30 -26.44 5.11
C LEU A 246 7.00 -25.95 3.69
N LYS A 247 7.59 -26.55 2.66
CA LYS A 247 7.31 -26.24 1.25
C LYS A 247 5.86 -26.53 0.86
N LYS A 248 5.31 -27.67 1.29
CA LYS A 248 3.91 -28.00 1.05
C LYS A 248 2.91 -27.08 1.76
N ASN A 249 3.35 -26.50 2.88
CA ASN A 249 2.51 -25.66 3.73
C ASN A 249 2.63 -24.16 3.37
N ARG A 250 3.09 -23.81 2.17
CA ARG A 250 3.13 -22.41 1.72
C ARG A 250 2.82 -22.25 0.25
N MET A 251 2.22 -21.12 -0.09
CA MET A 251 2.19 -20.55 -1.43
C MET A 251 3.32 -19.54 -1.51
N ASP A 252 4.29 -19.77 -2.41
CA ASP A 252 5.47 -18.93 -2.51
C ASP A 252 5.19 -17.71 -3.40
N GLN A 253 5.03 -16.55 -2.77
CA GLN A 253 4.69 -15.32 -3.49
C GLN A 253 5.73 -14.91 -4.54
N THR A 254 7.00 -15.24 -4.33
CA THR A 254 8.06 -14.85 -5.28
C THR A 254 7.95 -15.65 -6.58
N GLU A 255 7.49 -16.89 -6.49
CA GLU A 255 7.21 -17.75 -7.64
C GLU A 255 5.84 -17.44 -8.25
N ASP A 256 4.79 -17.41 -7.41
CA ASP A 256 3.40 -17.29 -7.87
C ASP A 256 3.11 -15.96 -8.54
N ASN A 257 3.65 -14.83 -8.04
CA ASN A 257 3.48 -13.52 -8.68
C ASN A 257 4.15 -13.45 -10.07
N GLY A 258 5.26 -14.13 -10.26
CA GLY A 258 5.95 -14.22 -11.54
C GLY A 258 5.24 -15.13 -12.54
N ALA A 259 4.76 -16.29 -12.08
CA ALA A 259 4.09 -17.29 -12.89
C ALA A 259 2.71 -16.81 -13.40
N ASN A 260 1.98 -16.05 -12.60
CA ASN A 260 0.66 -15.53 -12.92
C ASN A 260 0.76 -14.09 -13.45
N LYS A 261 0.11 -13.80 -14.58
CA LYS A 261 0.22 -12.50 -15.27
C LYS A 261 -1.05 -11.67 -15.24
N PHE A 262 -2.19 -12.32 -15.14
CA PHE A 262 -3.49 -11.71 -15.30
C PHE A 262 -4.28 -11.75 -13.99
N ARG A 263 -5.15 -10.77 -13.80
CA ARG A 263 -5.99 -10.69 -12.61
C ARG A 263 -6.98 -11.86 -12.51
N ASP A 264 -7.36 -12.44 -13.63
CA ASP A 264 -8.22 -13.63 -13.74
C ASP A 264 -7.47 -14.96 -13.61
N ASP A 265 -6.14 -14.97 -13.48
CA ASP A 265 -5.41 -16.18 -13.10
C ASP A 265 -5.81 -16.59 -11.67
N ASP A 266 -5.96 -17.89 -11.41
CA ASP A 266 -6.47 -18.43 -10.14
C ASP A 266 -5.77 -17.85 -8.90
N TYR A 267 -4.48 -17.60 -9.00
CA TYR A 267 -3.69 -17.00 -7.92
C TYR A 267 -4.21 -15.63 -7.56
N TYR A 268 -4.30 -14.70 -8.53
CA TYR A 268 -4.79 -13.34 -8.26
C TYR A 268 -6.29 -13.30 -7.97
N ALA A 269 -7.08 -14.12 -8.66
CA ALA A 269 -8.51 -14.24 -8.39
C ALA A 269 -8.80 -14.67 -6.94
N SER A 270 -7.93 -15.52 -6.35
CA SER A 270 -8.03 -15.91 -4.94
C SER A 270 -7.77 -14.76 -3.96
N LYS A 271 -7.25 -13.63 -4.43
CA LYS A 271 -6.94 -12.43 -3.63
C LYS A 271 -8.03 -11.35 -3.76
N GLU A 272 -9.01 -11.51 -4.64
CA GLU A 272 -10.04 -10.52 -4.91
C GLU A 272 -11.11 -10.44 -3.80
N PHE A 273 -11.68 -9.26 -3.63
CA PHE A 273 -12.83 -8.97 -2.77
C PHE A 273 -13.48 -7.65 -3.24
N ASN A 274 -14.71 -7.37 -2.79
CA ASN A 274 -15.41 -6.15 -3.15
C ASN A 274 -15.30 -5.11 -2.04
N LEU A 275 -14.71 -3.96 -2.34
CA LEU A 275 -14.64 -2.83 -1.42
C LEU A 275 -16.04 -2.27 -1.10
N GLU A 276 -16.95 -2.35 -2.05
CA GLU A 276 -18.33 -1.90 -1.94
C GLU A 276 -19.13 -2.64 -0.84
N ASP A 277 -18.67 -3.84 -0.44
CA ASP A 277 -19.26 -4.63 0.64
C ASP A 277 -18.87 -4.13 2.04
N ILE A 278 -17.93 -3.19 2.17
CA ILE A 278 -17.52 -2.62 3.44
C ILE A 278 -18.54 -1.57 3.89
N GLU A 279 -19.27 -1.86 4.97
CA GLU A 279 -20.32 -0.99 5.50
C GLU A 279 -19.99 -0.33 6.84
N VAL A 280 -18.98 -0.87 7.56
CA VAL A 280 -18.55 -0.32 8.85
C VAL A 280 -17.88 1.04 8.70
N PRO A 281 -17.95 1.93 9.70
CA PRO A 281 -17.17 3.16 9.74
C PRO A 281 -15.70 2.93 9.46
N LEU A 282 -15.11 3.80 8.63
CA LEU A 282 -13.70 3.67 8.26
C LEU A 282 -12.97 5.01 8.22
N LEU A 283 -11.71 5.00 8.68
CA LEU A 283 -10.74 6.07 8.53
C LEU A 283 -9.55 5.54 7.72
N SER A 284 -9.54 5.83 6.42
CA SER A 284 -8.44 5.46 5.52
C SER A 284 -7.32 6.48 5.64
N VAL A 285 -6.10 6.03 5.96
CA VAL A 285 -4.95 6.93 6.09
C VAL A 285 -3.94 6.63 4.98
N ALA A 286 -3.80 7.58 4.07
CA ALA A 286 -2.97 7.52 2.88
C ALA A 286 -1.72 8.39 3.05
N ASN A 287 -0.54 7.87 2.73
CA ASN A 287 0.70 8.62 2.78
C ASN A 287 1.10 9.09 1.37
N TRP A 288 1.37 10.38 1.21
CA TRP A 288 1.81 10.94 -0.08
C TRP A 288 3.11 10.32 -0.59
N GLY A 289 3.97 9.82 0.30
CA GLY A 289 5.20 9.10 -0.06
C GLY A 289 5.00 7.62 -0.39
N GLY A 290 3.82 7.06 -0.15
CA GLY A 290 3.47 5.66 -0.42
C GLY A 290 3.15 5.35 -1.89
N ILE A 291 3.84 5.98 -2.83
CA ILE A 291 3.57 6.00 -4.28
C ILE A 291 3.88 4.68 -5.03
N LEU A 292 4.33 3.66 -4.33
CA LEU A 292 4.77 2.39 -4.94
C LEU A 292 4.10 1.18 -4.30
N LEU A 293 3.22 1.37 -3.30
CA LEU A 293 2.60 0.27 -2.58
C LEU A 293 1.19 0.57 -2.03
N HIS A 294 0.98 1.67 -1.28
CA HIS A 294 -0.21 1.83 -0.45
C HIS A 294 -1.14 2.98 -0.84
N LEU A 295 -0.60 4.10 -1.32
CA LEU A 295 -1.34 5.35 -1.53
C LEU A 295 -2.61 5.14 -2.37
N ARG A 296 -2.47 4.48 -3.52
CA ARG A 296 -3.60 4.20 -4.42
C ARG A 296 -4.68 3.38 -3.74
N GLY A 297 -4.28 2.33 -3.01
CA GLY A 297 -5.19 1.44 -2.31
C GLY A 297 -6.02 2.14 -1.23
N ASN A 298 -5.41 3.01 -0.44
CA ASN A 298 -6.13 3.80 0.55
C ASN A 298 -7.16 4.75 -0.08
N VAL A 299 -6.78 5.40 -1.19
CA VAL A 299 -7.69 6.31 -1.92
C VAL A 299 -8.86 5.53 -2.53
N GLU A 300 -8.60 4.44 -3.24
CA GLU A 300 -9.66 3.61 -3.84
C GLU A 300 -10.52 2.91 -2.78
N GLY A 301 -9.93 2.50 -1.66
CA GLY A 301 -10.65 1.95 -0.51
C GLY A 301 -11.67 2.95 0.04
N TYR A 302 -11.26 4.20 0.27
CA TYR A 302 -12.16 5.26 0.69
C TYR A 302 -13.25 5.55 -0.36
N VAL A 303 -12.86 5.71 -1.61
CA VAL A 303 -13.82 6.09 -2.68
C VAL A 303 -14.89 5.01 -2.85
N ARG A 304 -14.49 3.73 -2.83
CA ARG A 304 -15.35 2.61 -3.20
C ARG A 304 -16.11 1.98 -2.05
N ALA A 305 -15.63 2.10 -0.79
CA ALA A 305 -16.33 1.50 0.34
C ALA A 305 -17.78 1.96 0.46
N GLY A 306 -18.69 1.01 0.78
CA GLY A 306 -20.12 1.25 0.97
C GLY A 306 -20.47 1.91 2.31
N SER A 307 -19.50 2.18 3.16
CA SER A 307 -19.70 2.79 4.48
C SER A 307 -20.36 4.18 4.40
N LYS A 308 -21.26 4.44 5.34
CA LYS A 308 -21.88 5.77 5.55
C LYS A 308 -20.93 6.77 6.22
N PHE A 309 -20.04 6.27 7.06
CA PHE A 309 -19.06 7.06 7.81
C PHE A 309 -17.67 6.69 7.33
N LYS A 310 -17.21 7.36 6.29
CA LYS A 310 -15.89 7.12 5.71
C LYS A 310 -15.10 8.41 5.62
N TYR A 311 -13.85 8.31 6.03
CA TYR A 311 -12.93 9.44 6.12
C TYR A 311 -11.62 9.08 5.45
N LEU A 312 -11.01 10.06 4.77
CA LEU A 312 -9.72 9.95 4.10
C LEU A 312 -8.77 11.00 4.67
N ARG A 313 -7.64 10.52 5.18
CA ARG A 313 -6.60 11.37 5.73
C ARG A 313 -5.32 11.18 4.95
N PHE A 314 -4.78 12.27 4.38
CA PHE A 314 -3.47 12.24 3.73
C PHE A 314 -2.41 12.76 4.69
N ILE A 315 -1.34 11.98 4.85
CA ILE A 315 -0.21 12.26 5.71
C ILE A 315 1.11 12.31 4.91
N THR A 316 2.18 12.72 5.57
CA THR A 316 3.58 12.60 5.13
C THR A 316 4.40 11.90 6.20
N GLY A 317 5.65 11.58 5.88
CA GLY A 317 6.57 10.92 6.79
C GLY A 317 6.88 9.49 6.39
N ARG A 318 7.86 8.88 7.06
CA ARG A 318 8.24 7.49 6.84
C ARG A 318 7.09 6.57 7.25
N HIS A 319 6.88 5.48 6.53
CA HIS A 319 5.77 4.54 6.66
C HIS A 319 5.46 4.08 8.09
N ASP A 320 6.47 3.87 8.89
CA ASP A 320 6.40 3.25 10.21
C ASP A 320 6.22 4.23 11.38
N LEU A 321 6.35 5.54 11.20
CA LEU A 321 6.40 6.50 12.31
C LEU A 321 5.12 7.32 12.53
N PRO A 322 4.46 7.89 11.51
CA PRO A 322 3.30 8.76 11.74
C PRO A 322 2.16 8.11 12.52
N PHE A 323 2.01 6.79 12.38
CA PHE A 323 1.04 6.00 13.16
C PHE A 323 1.17 6.19 14.67
N TYR A 324 2.39 6.47 15.16
CA TYR A 324 2.73 6.65 16.57
C TYR A 324 2.93 8.12 16.97
N TYR A 325 2.68 9.09 16.08
CA TYR A 325 2.71 10.49 16.48
C TYR A 325 1.52 10.81 17.37
N HIS A 326 1.75 11.61 18.43
CA HIS A 326 0.73 11.90 19.43
C HIS A 326 -0.60 12.34 18.82
N ASP A 327 -0.59 13.33 17.94
CA ASP A 327 -1.79 13.85 17.28
C ASP A 327 -2.51 12.79 16.44
N GLU A 328 -1.75 11.92 15.78
CA GLU A 328 -2.31 10.87 14.94
C GLU A 328 -2.91 9.73 15.78
N VAL A 329 -2.31 9.41 16.94
CA VAL A 329 -2.89 8.44 17.90
C VAL A 329 -4.16 9.00 18.54
N GLU A 330 -4.22 10.31 18.83
CA GLU A 330 -5.45 10.94 19.33
C GLU A 330 -6.58 10.92 18.29
N ILE A 331 -6.26 11.08 17.00
CA ILE A 331 -7.24 10.89 15.91
C ILE A 331 -7.74 9.44 15.86
N GLN A 332 -6.84 8.44 15.90
CA GLN A 332 -7.22 7.03 15.96
C GLN A 332 -8.14 6.75 17.16
N LYS A 333 -7.74 7.22 18.34
CA LYS A 333 -8.48 7.03 19.58
C LYS A 333 -9.87 7.68 19.51
N SER A 334 -9.95 8.94 19.09
CA SER A 334 -11.24 9.66 19.01
C SER A 334 -12.20 8.98 18.03
N PHE A 335 -11.69 8.43 16.93
CA PHE A 335 -12.48 7.68 15.98
C PHE A 335 -13.02 6.37 16.59
N PHE A 336 -12.17 5.60 17.27
CA PHE A 336 -12.62 4.39 17.94
C PHE A 336 -13.51 4.67 19.15
N ASP A 337 -13.25 5.71 19.96
CA ASP A 337 -14.13 6.09 21.06
C ASP A 337 -15.56 6.39 20.55
N ALA A 338 -15.70 7.05 19.39
CA ALA A 338 -16.97 7.34 18.79
C ALA A 338 -17.77 6.08 18.42
N PHE A 339 -17.14 5.11 17.72
CA PHE A 339 -17.85 3.96 17.17
C PHE A 339 -17.83 2.71 18.05
N LEU A 340 -16.84 2.56 18.93
CA LEU A 340 -16.72 1.40 19.80
C LEU A 340 -17.22 1.64 21.22
N LYS A 341 -17.15 2.89 21.71
CA LYS A 341 -17.60 3.24 23.07
C LYS A 341 -18.82 4.15 23.13
N ASP A 342 -19.32 4.57 21.97
CA ASP A 342 -20.39 5.57 21.85
C ASP A 342 -20.03 6.92 22.53
N GLN A 343 -18.72 7.28 22.52
CA GLN A 343 -18.17 8.51 23.10
C GLN A 343 -17.64 9.42 21.99
N ASP A 344 -18.54 10.06 21.27
CA ASP A 344 -18.22 10.87 20.10
C ASP A 344 -18.00 12.35 20.46
N THR A 345 -16.82 12.67 20.92
CA THR A 345 -16.46 14.06 21.28
C THR A 345 -16.09 14.93 20.05
N TYR A 346 -15.70 14.30 18.95
CA TYR A 346 -15.33 14.98 17.70
C TYR A 346 -16.48 15.13 16.71
N GLY A 347 -17.48 14.25 16.78
CA GLY A 347 -18.62 14.21 15.87
C GLY A 347 -18.43 13.27 14.68
N TRP A 348 -17.59 12.23 14.79
CA TRP A 348 -17.36 11.22 13.76
C TRP A 348 -18.62 10.49 13.31
N SER A 349 -19.54 10.24 14.22
CA SER A 349 -20.82 9.58 13.95
C SER A 349 -21.94 10.55 13.53
N THR A 350 -21.65 11.85 13.45
CA THR A 350 -22.59 12.89 13.04
C THR A 350 -22.27 13.32 11.60
N PRO A 351 -23.14 13.03 10.63
CA PRO A 351 -22.89 13.39 9.24
C PRO A 351 -22.56 14.88 9.03
N GLY A 352 -21.45 15.15 8.34
CA GLY A 352 -21.00 16.51 8.02
C GLY A 352 -20.32 17.26 9.17
N LYS A 353 -20.20 16.70 10.36
CA LYS A 353 -19.54 17.34 11.50
C LYS A 353 -18.02 17.28 11.34
N VAL A 354 -17.46 16.13 11.01
CA VAL A 354 -16.06 15.95 10.66
C VAL A 354 -15.93 16.00 9.13
N PRO A 355 -15.02 16.82 8.60
CA PRO A 355 -14.77 16.82 7.16
C PRO A 355 -14.35 15.42 6.66
N PRO A 356 -14.94 14.93 5.55
CA PRO A 356 -14.64 13.58 5.08
C PRO A 356 -13.23 13.40 4.57
N VAL A 357 -12.53 14.48 4.22
CA VAL A 357 -11.15 14.43 3.71
C VAL A 357 -10.29 15.46 4.45
N THR A 358 -9.09 15.04 4.85
CA THR A 358 -8.06 15.94 5.39
C THR A 358 -6.78 15.73 4.61
N ILE A 359 -6.18 16.80 4.12
CA ILE A 359 -5.00 16.77 3.25
C ILE A 359 -3.83 17.48 3.93
N THR A 360 -2.69 16.79 4.04
CA THR A 360 -1.41 17.45 4.30
C THR A 360 -0.90 18.06 3.00
N ILE A 361 -0.71 19.38 2.98
CA ILE A 361 -0.33 20.16 1.79
C ILE A 361 1.19 20.27 1.74
N ARG A 362 1.82 19.63 0.75
CA ARG A 362 3.26 19.69 0.52
C ARG A 362 3.63 20.99 -0.19
N LYS A 363 4.25 21.91 0.53
CA LYS A 363 4.68 23.22 0.02
C LYS A 363 6.11 23.51 0.46
N GLY A 364 6.95 23.90 -0.50
CA GLY A 364 8.37 24.20 -0.27
C GLY A 364 9.24 22.94 -0.19
N ASP A 365 10.54 23.13 -0.17
CA ASP A 365 11.54 22.08 0.05
C ASP A 365 11.88 22.01 1.55
N LEU A 366 11.23 21.10 2.27
CA LEU A 366 11.52 20.82 3.68
C LEU A 366 12.52 19.67 3.86
N GLY A 367 13.09 19.15 2.76
CA GLY A 367 13.85 17.92 2.77
C GLY A 367 12.93 16.68 2.88
N PHE A 368 13.53 15.54 3.19
CA PHE A 368 12.82 14.28 3.40
C PHE A 368 13.37 13.53 4.60
N ASN A 369 12.55 12.64 5.17
CA ASN A 369 12.84 11.86 6.38
C ASN A 369 13.22 12.73 7.59
N ASP A 370 12.56 13.88 7.71
CA ASP A 370 12.67 14.79 8.84
C ASP A 370 11.27 15.12 9.38
N ALA A 371 10.84 14.37 10.39
CA ALA A 371 9.51 14.50 10.99
C ALA A 371 9.24 15.90 11.57
N VAL A 372 10.29 16.59 12.07
CA VAL A 372 10.16 17.94 12.63
C VAL A 372 9.92 18.95 11.51
N ALA A 373 10.70 18.89 10.45
CA ALA A 373 10.51 19.75 9.29
C ALA A 373 9.14 19.49 8.62
N GLU A 374 8.76 18.24 8.42
CA GLU A 374 7.48 17.87 7.79
C GLU A 374 6.26 18.27 8.63
N SER A 375 6.40 18.43 9.95
CA SER A 375 5.33 18.95 10.81
C SER A 375 4.90 20.39 10.46
N ALA A 376 5.72 21.12 9.72
CA ALA A 376 5.40 22.45 9.21
C ALA A 376 4.41 22.44 8.03
N TYR A 377 4.17 21.31 7.40
CA TYR A 377 3.13 21.21 6.37
C TYR A 377 1.76 21.48 6.95
N THR A 378 1.00 22.35 6.29
CA THR A 378 -0.36 22.68 6.73
C THR A 378 -1.33 21.53 6.41
N LYS A 379 -2.33 21.35 7.27
CA LYS A 379 -3.44 20.42 7.04
C LYS A 379 -4.67 21.21 6.59
N ARG A 380 -5.36 20.73 5.56
CA ARG A 380 -6.59 21.34 5.02
C ARG A 380 -7.73 20.33 5.01
N ALA A 381 -8.88 20.77 5.49
CA ALA A 381 -10.13 20.01 5.44
C ALA A 381 -10.82 20.21 4.09
N GLU A 382 -11.36 19.12 3.54
CA GLU A 382 -12.04 19.10 2.24
C GLU A 382 -13.36 18.35 2.34
N THR A 383 -14.29 18.66 1.43
CA THR A 383 -15.66 18.12 1.45
C THR A 383 -15.82 16.82 0.70
N ALA A 384 -14.87 16.46 -0.15
CA ALA A 384 -14.87 15.23 -0.94
C ALA A 384 -13.50 14.92 -1.53
N TRP A 385 -13.32 13.69 -2.01
CA TRP A 385 -12.23 13.26 -2.89
C TRP A 385 -12.81 12.53 -4.11
N PRO A 386 -12.40 12.85 -5.35
CA PRO A 386 -11.54 14.00 -5.71
C PRO A 386 -12.12 15.33 -5.28
N LEU A 387 -11.24 16.36 -5.16
CA LEU A 387 -11.68 17.68 -4.70
C LEU A 387 -12.68 18.30 -5.69
N PRO A 388 -13.82 18.82 -5.26
CA PRO A 388 -14.87 19.33 -6.17
C PRO A 388 -14.40 20.50 -7.05
N HIS A 389 -13.41 21.27 -6.60
CA HIS A 389 -12.86 22.44 -7.30
C HIS A 389 -11.61 22.12 -8.14
N THR A 390 -11.31 20.83 -8.35
CA THR A 390 -10.22 20.40 -9.23
C THR A 390 -10.52 20.72 -10.69
N GLN A 391 -9.58 21.40 -11.35
CA GLN A 391 -9.58 21.63 -12.79
C GLN A 391 -8.56 20.70 -13.45
N TYR A 392 -9.05 19.64 -14.11
CA TYR A 392 -8.20 18.72 -14.86
C TYR A 392 -7.68 19.40 -16.12
N THR A 393 -6.43 19.87 -16.07
CA THR A 393 -5.80 20.68 -17.11
C THR A 393 -4.79 19.87 -17.90
N LYS A 394 -4.95 19.83 -19.22
CA LYS A 394 -4.00 19.17 -20.13
C LYS A 394 -2.76 20.01 -20.31
N TYR A 395 -1.61 19.39 -20.10
CA TYR A 395 -0.30 19.91 -20.46
C TYR A 395 0.24 19.05 -21.60
N PHE A 396 0.24 19.62 -22.81
CA PHE A 396 0.66 18.93 -24.03
C PHE A 396 2.18 18.81 -24.09
N LEU A 397 2.64 17.59 -24.40
CA LEU A 397 4.05 17.32 -24.70
C LEU A 397 4.36 17.86 -26.09
N THR A 398 5.57 18.37 -26.29
CA THR A 398 6.08 18.82 -27.59
C THR A 398 7.31 18.04 -27.99
N SER A 399 7.62 17.97 -29.28
CA SER A 399 8.83 17.32 -29.81
C SER A 399 10.12 18.00 -29.32
N GLU A 400 10.04 19.25 -28.87
CA GLU A 400 11.13 19.99 -28.24
C GLU A 400 11.27 19.70 -26.72
N LYS A 401 10.56 18.68 -26.24
CA LYS A 401 10.56 18.24 -24.83
C LYS A 401 9.96 19.26 -23.85
N GLY A 402 9.04 20.09 -24.31
CA GLY A 402 8.25 21.00 -23.47
C GLY A 402 6.94 20.39 -23.00
N LEU A 403 6.38 20.99 -21.92
CA LEU A 403 5.00 20.81 -21.47
C LEU A 403 4.28 22.17 -21.51
N SER A 404 3.18 22.23 -22.26
CA SER A 404 2.43 23.48 -22.50
C SER A 404 0.93 23.25 -22.38
N THR A 405 0.20 24.24 -21.86
CA THR A 405 -1.28 24.23 -21.88
C THR A 405 -1.87 24.47 -23.27
N THR A 406 -1.04 24.83 -24.23
CA THR A 406 -1.43 25.00 -25.65
C THR A 406 -1.01 23.75 -26.40
N PRO A 407 -1.89 23.14 -27.21
CA PRO A 407 -1.54 22.00 -28.06
C PRO A 407 -0.36 22.32 -28.99
N SER A 408 0.42 21.28 -29.28
CA SER A 408 1.49 21.39 -30.29
C SER A 408 0.89 21.71 -31.65
N MET A 409 1.55 22.60 -32.39
CA MET A 409 1.18 23.00 -33.77
C MET A 409 1.98 22.24 -34.83
N GLU A 410 2.58 21.11 -34.44
CA GLU A 410 3.35 20.28 -35.38
C GLU A 410 2.47 19.77 -36.54
N THR A 411 2.85 20.14 -37.74
CA THR A 411 2.15 19.74 -38.99
C THR A 411 2.71 18.48 -39.61
N GLU A 412 3.98 18.17 -39.34
CA GLU A 412 4.69 16.98 -39.79
C GLU A 412 4.79 15.97 -38.63
N GLU A 413 4.80 14.69 -38.96
CA GLU A 413 5.03 13.64 -37.99
C GLU A 413 6.49 13.63 -37.55
N VAL A 414 6.70 13.78 -36.22
CA VAL A 414 7.99 13.70 -35.56
C VAL A 414 7.93 12.61 -34.51
N LYS A 415 9.02 11.87 -34.33
CA LYS A 415 9.14 10.92 -33.24
C LYS A 415 10.39 11.15 -32.40
N LEU A 416 10.22 11.10 -31.10
CA LEU A 416 11.33 11.04 -30.14
C LEU A 416 11.59 9.59 -29.78
N THR A 417 12.86 9.20 -29.72
CA THR A 417 13.28 7.81 -29.52
C THR A 417 14.13 7.68 -28.27
N TYR A 418 13.96 6.57 -27.56
CA TYR A 418 14.78 6.16 -26.41
C TYR A 418 14.90 4.63 -26.39
N ASP A 419 15.96 4.12 -25.75
CA ASP A 419 16.20 2.68 -25.69
C ASP A 419 15.23 1.99 -24.72
N ALA A 420 14.86 0.77 -25.04
CA ALA A 420 14.06 -0.08 -24.17
C ALA A 420 14.89 -0.65 -23.01
N LEU A 421 14.21 -1.21 -22.00
CA LEU A 421 14.80 -1.87 -20.83
C LEU A 421 15.78 -1.01 -20.05
N GLY A 422 15.43 0.27 -19.84
CA GLY A 422 16.12 1.14 -18.92
C GLY A 422 16.06 0.65 -17.47
N SER A 423 16.90 1.21 -16.62
CA SER A 423 16.95 0.94 -15.18
C SER A 423 17.30 2.19 -14.40
N ILE A 424 17.30 2.09 -13.05
CA ILE A 424 17.70 3.19 -12.17
C ILE A 424 19.13 3.67 -12.48
N ASP A 425 20.05 2.74 -12.76
CA ASP A 425 21.45 3.02 -13.02
C ASP A 425 21.73 3.38 -14.49
N ASN A 426 20.77 3.10 -15.38
CA ASN A 426 20.85 3.39 -16.80
C ASN A 426 19.52 3.95 -17.31
N PHE A 427 19.32 5.24 -17.06
CA PHE A 427 18.09 5.93 -17.48
C PHE A 427 17.94 5.90 -19.00
N GLN A 428 16.85 5.31 -19.45
CA GLN A 428 16.42 5.30 -20.86
C GLN A 428 15.01 5.89 -20.93
N GLY A 429 14.90 7.10 -21.47
CA GLY A 429 13.62 7.81 -21.52
C GLY A 429 13.73 9.25 -21.99
N LEU A 430 12.60 9.91 -21.98
CA LEU A 430 12.40 11.31 -22.36
C LEU A 430 11.95 12.12 -21.15
N ARG A 431 12.39 13.38 -21.06
CA ARG A 431 11.96 14.35 -20.06
C ARG A 431 11.28 15.52 -20.74
N PHE A 432 10.09 15.84 -20.26
CA PHE A 432 9.29 16.97 -20.73
C PHE A 432 9.09 17.94 -19.57
N GLU A 433 9.40 19.22 -19.76
CA GLU A 433 9.31 20.20 -18.67
C GLU A 433 8.38 21.36 -18.97
N THR A 434 7.69 21.84 -17.97
CA THR A 434 6.93 23.10 -18.06
C THR A 434 7.87 24.30 -18.16
N LYS A 435 7.39 25.39 -18.74
CA LYS A 435 8.00 26.69 -18.43
C LYS A 435 7.86 26.95 -16.91
N PRO A 436 8.70 27.82 -16.33
CA PRO A 436 8.51 28.24 -14.94
C PRO A 436 7.10 28.75 -14.71
N PHE A 437 6.44 28.29 -13.65
CA PHE A 437 5.09 28.75 -13.30
C PHE A 437 5.10 30.24 -12.99
N GLU A 438 4.19 30.99 -13.59
CA GLU A 438 4.09 32.44 -13.41
C GLU A 438 3.53 32.84 -12.03
N LYS A 439 2.78 31.93 -11.42
CA LYS A 439 2.19 32.06 -10.08
C LYS A 439 2.30 30.75 -9.33
N GLN A 440 2.18 30.80 -8.01
CA GLN A 440 2.04 29.61 -7.19
C GLN A 440 0.86 28.78 -7.68
N THR A 441 1.08 27.48 -7.89
CA THR A 441 0.07 26.57 -8.46
C THR A 441 -0.01 25.30 -7.62
N GLU A 442 -1.18 24.98 -7.14
CA GLU A 442 -1.42 23.72 -6.43
C GLU A 442 -1.89 22.64 -7.41
N ILE A 443 -1.28 21.46 -7.31
CA ILE A 443 -1.62 20.23 -8.05
C ILE A 443 -2.02 19.21 -7.00
N THR A 444 -3.32 18.86 -6.93
CA THR A 444 -3.83 17.92 -5.93
C THR A 444 -4.92 17.02 -6.54
N GLY A 445 -4.63 15.73 -6.67
CA GLY A 445 -5.59 14.79 -7.22
C GLY A 445 -4.96 13.68 -8.04
N HIS A 446 -5.80 13.03 -8.86
CA HIS A 446 -5.40 11.99 -9.79
C HIS A 446 -4.72 12.59 -11.03
N VAL A 447 -3.69 11.94 -11.51
CA VAL A 447 -2.92 12.34 -12.71
C VAL A 447 -3.06 11.26 -13.77
N THR A 448 -3.19 11.66 -15.03
CA THR A 448 -3.22 10.73 -16.17
C THR A 448 -2.35 11.24 -17.30
N ALA A 449 -1.76 10.34 -18.07
CA ALA A 449 -1.01 10.71 -19.27
C ALA A 449 -1.60 9.99 -20.49
N HIS A 450 -1.69 10.70 -21.60
CA HIS A 450 -2.10 10.20 -22.90
C HIS A 450 -0.93 10.27 -23.86
N LEU A 451 -0.54 9.13 -24.43
CA LEU A 451 0.67 9.00 -25.26
C LEU A 451 0.40 8.21 -26.54
N ASN A 452 1.07 8.60 -27.62
CA ASN A 452 1.12 7.87 -28.87
C ASN A 452 2.49 7.20 -29.00
N VAL A 453 2.53 5.88 -28.85
CA VAL A 453 3.79 5.13 -28.73
C VAL A 453 3.92 4.00 -29.74
N SER A 454 5.14 3.71 -30.13
CA SER A 454 5.49 2.51 -30.89
C SER A 454 6.84 1.97 -30.48
N MET A 455 7.23 0.82 -31.01
CA MET A 455 8.56 0.29 -30.82
C MET A 455 9.17 -0.21 -32.12
N THR A 456 10.50 -0.14 -32.21
CA THR A 456 11.31 -0.82 -33.24
C THR A 456 12.12 -1.89 -32.50
N PRO A 457 11.88 -3.20 -32.78
CA PRO A 457 12.62 -4.27 -32.12
C PRO A 457 14.10 -4.25 -32.50
N ASP A 458 14.95 -4.73 -31.59
CA ASP A 458 16.34 -5.03 -31.89
C ASP A 458 16.41 -6.25 -32.85
N PRO A 459 17.03 -6.13 -34.02
CA PRO A 459 17.12 -7.25 -34.97
C PRO A 459 17.95 -8.44 -34.45
N SER A 460 18.80 -8.23 -33.47
CA SER A 460 19.61 -9.29 -32.86
C SER A 460 18.83 -10.14 -31.82
N GLU A 461 17.67 -9.67 -31.39
CA GLU A 461 16.81 -10.36 -30.42
C GLU A 461 15.65 -11.06 -31.18
N ASP A 462 15.96 -12.12 -31.91
CA ASP A 462 14.99 -12.89 -32.69
C ASP A 462 14.29 -13.95 -31.83
N GLY A 463 13.32 -13.51 -31.03
CA GLY A 463 12.61 -14.37 -30.07
C GLY A 463 11.12 -14.54 -30.29
N GLY A 464 10.60 -14.20 -31.48
CA GLY A 464 9.19 -14.39 -31.81
C GLY A 464 8.42 -13.14 -32.22
N LEU A 465 7.16 -13.35 -32.60
CA LEU A 465 6.26 -12.32 -33.13
C LEU A 465 5.69 -11.36 -32.06
N GLU A 466 5.69 -11.78 -30.80
CA GLU A 466 5.13 -10.99 -29.71
C GLU A 466 6.12 -9.95 -29.22
N LYS A 467 5.82 -8.70 -29.43
CA LYS A 467 6.55 -7.55 -28.87
C LYS A 467 5.69 -6.81 -27.85
N ASP A 468 6.30 -5.97 -27.01
CA ASP A 468 5.56 -5.15 -26.05
C ASP A 468 6.35 -3.90 -25.67
N ILE A 469 5.66 -2.93 -25.07
CA ILE A 469 6.22 -1.68 -24.57
C ILE A 469 5.81 -1.55 -23.11
N ASP A 470 6.78 -1.38 -22.24
CA ASP A 470 6.52 -0.99 -20.84
C ASP A 470 6.81 0.49 -20.66
N LEU A 471 5.82 1.22 -20.15
CA LEU A 471 5.89 2.65 -19.89
C LEU A 471 6.02 2.87 -18.38
N PHE A 472 7.03 3.65 -18.00
CA PHE A 472 7.31 4.10 -16.65
C PHE A 472 7.26 5.62 -16.63
N LEU A 473 6.27 6.17 -15.95
CA LEU A 473 6.07 7.61 -15.88
C LEU A 473 6.43 8.11 -14.48
N THR A 474 7.14 9.24 -14.43
CA THR A 474 7.49 9.89 -13.15
C THR A 474 7.22 11.39 -13.26
N LEU A 475 6.49 11.91 -12.29
CA LEU A 475 6.26 13.35 -12.16
C LEU A 475 7.21 13.92 -11.10
N ARG A 476 7.99 14.96 -11.46
CA ARG A 476 8.98 15.59 -10.58
C ARG A 476 8.69 17.06 -10.36
N HIS A 477 9.03 17.55 -9.20
CA HIS A 477 8.94 18.97 -8.83
C HIS A 477 10.34 19.58 -8.81
N ILE A 478 10.50 20.69 -9.53
CA ILE A 478 11.74 21.48 -9.54
C ILE A 478 11.42 22.84 -8.92
N ASP A 479 12.19 23.23 -7.93
CA ASP A 479 12.04 24.51 -7.25
C ASP A 479 12.51 25.69 -8.13
N PRO A 480 12.27 26.94 -7.73
CA PRO A 480 12.72 28.13 -8.48
C PRO A 480 14.24 28.24 -8.65
N SER A 481 15.03 27.53 -7.84
CA SER A 481 16.50 27.49 -7.98
C SER A 481 16.98 26.47 -9.00
N GLY A 482 16.09 25.61 -9.48
CA GLY A 482 16.41 24.51 -10.41
C GLY A 482 16.75 23.19 -9.73
N LYS A 483 16.59 23.10 -8.41
CA LYS A 483 16.80 21.88 -7.63
C LYS A 483 15.54 21.01 -7.64
N GLU A 484 15.70 19.70 -7.77
CA GLU A 484 14.59 18.77 -7.55
C GLU A 484 14.20 18.72 -6.07
N VAL A 485 12.91 18.86 -5.80
CA VAL A 485 12.32 18.68 -4.47
C VAL A 485 11.91 17.23 -4.32
N LEU A 486 12.50 16.56 -3.33
CA LEU A 486 12.18 15.18 -2.97
C LEU A 486 11.35 15.14 -1.69
N TYR A 487 10.53 14.12 -1.59
CA TYR A 487 9.61 13.89 -0.46
C TYR A 487 9.94 12.59 0.24
N THR A 488 9.51 12.43 1.48
CA THR A 488 9.74 11.22 2.25
C THR A 488 8.97 10.04 1.65
N GLY A 489 9.70 9.04 1.19
CA GLY A 489 9.17 7.77 0.73
C GLY A 489 8.90 6.77 1.85
N THR A 490 8.35 5.62 1.51
CA THR A 490 7.98 4.55 2.45
C THR A 490 9.12 4.14 3.37
N ALA A 491 10.33 4.00 2.86
CA ALA A 491 11.51 3.60 3.64
C ALA A 491 12.32 4.79 4.21
N GLY A 492 11.84 6.02 4.04
CA GLY A 492 12.55 7.24 4.42
C GLY A 492 13.51 7.75 3.35
N ASP A 493 13.55 7.12 2.18
CA ASP A 493 14.29 7.59 1.01
C ASP A 493 13.58 8.75 0.32
N GLY A 494 14.36 9.54 -0.43
CA GLY A 494 13.79 10.64 -1.23
C GLY A 494 13.05 10.14 -2.46
N VAL A 495 11.78 10.46 -2.58
CA VAL A 495 10.93 10.08 -3.73
C VAL A 495 10.42 11.30 -4.50
N PRO A 496 10.13 11.16 -5.81
CA PRO A 496 9.50 12.22 -6.59
C PRO A 496 8.04 12.45 -6.18
N LEU A 497 7.33 13.30 -6.90
CA LEU A 497 5.92 13.59 -6.63
C LEU A 497 5.04 12.35 -6.71
N THR A 498 5.14 11.61 -7.82
CA THR A 498 4.36 10.40 -8.07
C THR A 498 4.88 9.64 -9.28
N LYS A 499 4.41 8.41 -9.44
CA LYS A 499 4.75 7.50 -10.54
C LYS A 499 3.51 6.84 -11.14
N GLY A 500 3.65 6.36 -12.39
CA GLY A 500 2.64 5.59 -13.09
C GLY A 500 3.25 4.58 -14.04
N TRP A 501 2.48 3.56 -14.41
CA TRP A 501 2.96 2.45 -15.22
C TRP A 501 1.90 1.95 -16.18
N LEU A 502 2.33 1.43 -17.32
CA LEU A 502 1.47 0.66 -18.20
C LEU A 502 2.29 -0.26 -19.10
N ARG A 503 1.92 -1.53 -19.15
CA ARG A 503 2.29 -2.45 -20.22
C ARG A 503 1.35 -2.23 -21.41
N CYS A 504 1.87 -1.92 -22.59
CA CYS A 504 1.07 -1.51 -23.75
C CYS A 504 0.10 -2.60 -24.21
N SER A 505 0.45 -3.87 -24.09
CA SER A 505 -0.49 -4.98 -24.37
C SER A 505 -1.69 -5.03 -23.42
N MET A 506 -1.63 -4.35 -22.27
CA MET A 506 -2.70 -4.21 -21.28
C MET A 506 -3.45 -2.86 -21.38
N ARG A 507 -3.37 -2.18 -22.54
CA ARG A 507 -3.90 -0.82 -22.71
C ARG A 507 -5.41 -0.72 -22.73
N LYS A 508 -6.14 -1.81 -22.97
CA LYS A 508 -7.59 -1.80 -23.10
C LYS A 508 -8.30 -1.14 -21.92
N VAL A 509 -9.10 -0.13 -22.20
CA VAL A 509 -9.91 0.61 -21.24
C VAL A 509 -11.37 0.20 -21.35
N HIS A 510 -12.03 -0.06 -20.22
CA HIS A 510 -13.45 -0.36 -20.15
C HIS A 510 -14.25 0.90 -19.81
N GLU A 511 -14.45 1.79 -20.78
CA GLU A 511 -15.09 3.10 -20.59
C GLU A 511 -16.53 3.02 -20.05
N LYS A 512 -17.26 1.94 -20.36
CA LYS A 512 -18.65 1.74 -19.89
C LYS A 512 -18.72 1.08 -18.51
N HIS A 513 -17.60 0.69 -17.94
CA HIS A 513 -17.59 0.06 -16.63
C HIS A 513 -17.95 1.08 -15.54
N PRO A 514 -18.76 0.72 -14.51
CA PRO A 514 -19.17 1.65 -13.45
C PRO A 514 -18.03 2.28 -12.65
N ARG A 515 -16.87 1.66 -12.66
CA ARG A 515 -15.64 2.17 -12.00
C ARG A 515 -14.78 3.05 -12.90
N HIS A 516 -15.12 3.19 -14.20
CA HIS A 516 -14.43 4.13 -15.08
C HIS A 516 -14.76 5.57 -14.69
N ARG A 517 -13.74 6.39 -14.63
CA ARG A 517 -13.86 7.82 -14.31
C ARG A 517 -12.97 8.60 -15.29
N SER A 518 -13.37 9.80 -15.66
CA SER A 518 -12.63 10.62 -16.62
C SER A 518 -11.19 10.94 -16.17
N TYR A 519 -10.95 10.88 -14.87
CA TYR A 519 -9.65 11.11 -14.24
C TYR A 519 -8.94 9.81 -13.82
N LEU A 520 -9.56 8.63 -14.04
CA LEU A 520 -9.00 7.32 -13.68
C LEU A 520 -9.62 6.24 -14.57
N MET A 521 -8.87 5.81 -15.58
CA MET A 521 -9.32 4.81 -16.54
C MET A 521 -9.45 3.44 -15.88
N HIS A 522 -10.58 2.77 -16.13
CA HIS A 522 -10.78 1.41 -15.63
C HIS A 522 -10.22 0.36 -16.58
N ARG A 523 -9.33 -0.48 -16.06
CA ARG A 523 -8.78 -1.67 -16.74
C ARG A 523 -9.02 -2.90 -15.87
N GLU A 524 -9.39 -4.00 -16.50
CA GLU A 524 -9.59 -5.26 -15.79
C GLU A 524 -8.30 -6.07 -15.62
N TYR A 525 -7.32 -5.88 -16.51
CA TYR A 525 -6.06 -6.62 -16.51
C TYR A 525 -6.27 -8.15 -16.58
N VAL A 526 -7.28 -8.58 -17.30
CA VAL A 526 -7.63 -9.99 -17.54
C VAL A 526 -7.02 -10.51 -18.83
N SER A 527 -6.86 -11.82 -18.94
CA SER A 527 -6.24 -12.49 -20.09
C SER A 527 -6.96 -12.18 -21.42
N ALA A 528 -8.29 -12.03 -21.38
CA ALA A 528 -9.10 -11.71 -22.56
C ALA A 528 -8.95 -10.26 -23.05
N ASP A 529 -8.31 -9.38 -22.28
CA ASP A 529 -8.12 -7.97 -22.62
C ASP A 529 -6.75 -7.67 -23.23
N VAL A 530 -5.93 -8.69 -23.46
CA VAL A 530 -4.61 -8.52 -24.08
C VAL A 530 -4.76 -8.09 -25.53
N GLU A 531 -4.17 -6.96 -25.87
CA GLU A 531 -4.10 -6.42 -27.23
C GLU A 531 -2.63 -6.42 -27.68
N GLN A 532 -2.31 -7.30 -28.63
CA GLN A 532 -0.95 -7.47 -29.13
C GLN A 532 -0.31 -6.17 -29.63
N VAL A 533 0.97 -6.01 -29.33
CA VAL A 533 1.80 -4.92 -29.86
C VAL A 533 2.62 -5.46 -31.02
N LYS A 534 2.54 -4.76 -32.17
CA LYS A 534 3.31 -5.08 -33.40
C LYS A 534 4.40 -4.03 -33.59
N ALA A 535 5.50 -4.48 -34.17
CA ALA A 535 6.61 -3.60 -34.52
C ALA A 535 6.16 -2.44 -35.39
N SER A 536 6.60 -1.23 -35.05
CA SER A 536 6.37 0.02 -35.82
C SER A 536 4.90 0.47 -35.95
N GLU A 537 3.95 -0.22 -35.31
CA GLU A 537 2.56 0.24 -35.23
C GLU A 537 2.43 1.24 -34.06
N VAL A 538 1.74 2.36 -34.30
CA VAL A 538 1.53 3.39 -33.28
C VAL A 538 0.28 3.07 -32.49
N TYR A 539 0.40 3.10 -31.18
CA TYR A 539 -0.68 2.86 -30.22
C TYR A 539 -0.95 4.10 -29.37
N GLU A 540 -2.20 4.44 -29.28
CA GLU A 540 -2.73 5.44 -28.36
C GLU A 540 -2.97 4.79 -27.00
N VAL A 541 -2.37 5.33 -25.94
CA VAL A 541 -2.43 4.75 -24.60
C VAL A 541 -2.68 5.81 -23.54
N ASP A 542 -3.57 5.49 -22.59
CA ASP A 542 -3.79 6.30 -21.40
C ASP A 542 -3.14 5.61 -20.19
N VAL A 543 -2.30 6.31 -19.46
CA VAL A 543 -1.55 5.78 -18.32
C VAL A 543 -2.08 6.41 -17.03
N GLU A 544 -2.47 5.57 -16.07
CA GLU A 544 -2.73 6.00 -14.70
C GLU A 544 -1.40 6.38 -14.03
N ILE A 545 -1.34 7.58 -13.49
CA ILE A 545 -0.29 8.04 -12.57
C ILE A 545 -0.96 8.22 -11.21
N TRP A 546 -0.34 7.69 -10.16
CA TRP A 546 -0.97 7.69 -8.84
C TRP A 546 -1.23 9.11 -8.32
N PRO A 547 -2.23 9.30 -7.45
CA PRO A 547 -2.61 10.62 -6.97
C PRO A 547 -1.46 11.31 -6.24
N THR A 548 -1.46 12.64 -6.27
CA THR A 548 -0.41 13.44 -5.64
C THR A 548 -0.95 14.75 -5.08
N ASN A 549 -0.12 15.42 -4.30
CA ASN A 549 -0.29 16.80 -3.87
C ASN A 549 1.05 17.54 -3.92
N VAL A 550 1.04 18.75 -4.43
CA VAL A 550 2.16 19.69 -4.32
C VAL A 550 1.68 21.12 -4.55
N VAL A 551 2.29 22.06 -3.88
CA VAL A 551 2.21 23.47 -4.24
C VAL A 551 3.51 23.89 -4.91
N VAL A 552 3.47 24.00 -6.24
CA VAL A 552 4.59 24.50 -7.04
C VAL A 552 4.67 26.01 -6.89
N GLU A 553 5.82 26.49 -6.49
CA GLU A 553 6.05 27.92 -6.27
C GLU A 553 6.18 28.70 -7.59
N LYS A 554 5.96 30.01 -7.56
CA LYS A 554 6.27 30.87 -8.69
C LYS A 554 7.74 30.69 -9.09
N GLY A 555 7.99 30.38 -10.36
CA GLY A 555 9.33 30.10 -10.90
C GLY A 555 9.72 28.62 -10.85
N GLY A 556 9.00 27.79 -10.09
CA GLY A 556 9.18 26.35 -10.09
C GLY A 556 8.66 25.69 -11.36
N LYS A 557 8.95 24.41 -11.55
CA LYS A 557 8.56 23.63 -12.73
C LYS A 557 8.08 22.22 -12.35
N ILE A 558 7.36 21.62 -13.28
CA ILE A 558 7.04 20.19 -13.28
C ILE A 558 7.77 19.52 -14.45
N ILE A 559 8.35 18.35 -14.19
CA ILE A 559 8.92 17.47 -15.21
C ILE A 559 8.10 16.17 -15.27
N LEU A 560 7.72 15.76 -16.46
CA LEU A 560 7.23 14.41 -16.75
C LEU A 560 8.35 13.60 -17.40
N GLU A 561 8.74 12.49 -16.78
CA GLU A 561 9.59 11.47 -17.40
C GLU A 561 8.70 10.39 -18.03
N VAL A 562 9.05 9.98 -19.25
CA VAL A 562 8.52 8.80 -19.94
C VAL A 562 9.71 7.88 -20.21
N ALA A 563 9.80 6.78 -19.49
CA ALA A 563 10.95 5.88 -19.50
C ALA A 563 10.57 4.43 -19.81
N SER A 564 11.58 3.61 -20.07
CA SER A 564 11.43 2.17 -20.34
C SER A 564 11.79 1.28 -19.15
N GLY A 565 12.00 1.85 -17.99
CA GLY A 565 12.32 1.14 -16.75
C GLY A 565 12.23 2.06 -15.55
N ASP A 566 12.48 1.50 -14.37
CA ASP A 566 12.46 2.25 -13.12
C ASP A 566 13.44 3.43 -13.16
N THR A 567 13.00 4.55 -12.59
CA THR A 567 13.79 5.77 -12.45
C THR A 567 14.06 6.08 -10.99
N GLN A 568 14.98 6.99 -10.70
CA GLN A 568 15.34 7.38 -9.34
C GLN A 568 14.10 7.68 -8.47
N GLY A 569 14.20 7.29 -7.19
CA GLY A 569 13.13 7.45 -6.20
C GLY A 569 12.08 6.33 -6.22
N CYS A 570 12.45 5.11 -6.61
CA CYS A 570 11.62 3.91 -6.41
C CYS A 570 12.12 3.00 -5.29
N GLY A 571 13.29 3.27 -4.71
CA GLY A 571 13.86 2.47 -3.62
C GLY A 571 13.93 0.97 -3.96
N ILE A 572 13.37 0.16 -3.06
CA ILE A 572 13.30 -1.30 -3.24
C ILE A 572 12.12 -1.76 -4.11
N PHE A 573 11.25 -0.84 -4.56
CA PHE A 573 10.05 -1.18 -5.35
C PHE A 573 10.37 -1.18 -6.86
N GLN A 574 11.17 -2.16 -7.30
CA GLN A 574 11.66 -2.22 -8.68
C GLN A 574 10.97 -3.31 -9.51
N HIS A 575 10.91 -3.06 -10.82
CA HIS A 575 10.30 -3.92 -11.85
C HIS A 575 11.40 -4.47 -12.77
N ASN A 576 12.27 -5.30 -12.22
CA ASN A 576 13.47 -5.77 -12.92
C ASN A 576 13.50 -7.29 -13.16
N SER A 577 12.34 -7.95 -13.14
CA SER A 577 12.21 -9.37 -13.43
C SER A 577 12.47 -9.66 -14.91
N GLU A 578 13.52 -10.41 -15.22
CA GLU A 578 13.84 -10.83 -16.59
C GLU A 578 12.82 -11.82 -17.17
N THR A 579 12.10 -12.55 -16.32
CA THR A 579 11.02 -13.45 -16.75
C THR A 579 9.76 -12.70 -17.14
N ASP A 580 9.47 -11.58 -16.50
CA ASP A 580 8.33 -10.71 -16.84
C ASP A 580 8.66 -9.74 -17.97
N ARG A 581 9.92 -9.33 -18.08
CA ARG A 581 10.43 -8.37 -19.08
C ARG A 581 11.60 -8.95 -19.88
N PRO A 582 11.41 -10.10 -20.60
CA PRO A 582 12.48 -10.75 -21.32
C PRO A 582 12.96 -9.89 -22.50
N ARG A 583 14.27 -9.90 -22.77
CA ARG A 583 14.91 -9.09 -23.81
C ARG A 583 14.28 -9.30 -25.19
N TRP A 584 14.02 -10.54 -25.58
CA TRP A 584 13.42 -10.87 -26.88
C TRP A 584 12.06 -10.20 -27.13
N LYS A 585 11.33 -9.84 -26.07
CA LYS A 585 10.01 -9.20 -26.18
C LYS A 585 10.10 -7.68 -26.17
N PHE A 586 10.99 -7.10 -25.38
CA PHE A 586 11.05 -5.67 -25.10
C PHE A 586 12.23 -4.95 -25.75
N MET A 587 13.36 -5.64 -26.02
CA MET A 587 14.58 -4.97 -26.48
C MET A 587 14.43 -4.29 -27.83
N GLY A 588 14.98 -3.08 -27.94
CA GLY A 588 14.93 -2.23 -29.10
C GLY A 588 14.77 -0.76 -28.74
N HIS A 589 14.05 -0.03 -29.56
CA HIS A 589 13.81 1.40 -29.35
C HIS A 589 12.33 1.68 -29.20
N ASN A 590 11.96 2.41 -28.15
CA ASN A 590 10.63 2.95 -27.95
C ASN A 590 10.55 4.36 -28.53
N HIS A 591 9.39 4.72 -29.06
CA HIS A 591 9.13 6.01 -29.69
C HIS A 591 7.90 6.66 -29.11
N VAL A 592 7.94 7.99 -28.96
CA VAL A 592 6.76 8.84 -28.74
C VAL A 592 6.56 9.66 -30.01
N HIS A 593 5.37 9.57 -30.59
CA HIS A 593 5.01 10.19 -31.85
C HIS A 593 4.28 11.51 -31.66
N PHE A 594 4.62 12.51 -32.45
CA PHE A 594 4.02 13.84 -32.45
C PHE A 594 3.52 14.17 -33.85
N GLY A 595 2.45 14.92 -33.97
CA GLY A 595 1.84 15.36 -35.18
C GLY A 595 0.45 15.93 -34.94
N ARG A 596 -0.19 16.37 -36.01
CA ARG A 596 -1.49 17.04 -35.91
C ARG A 596 -2.56 16.18 -35.23
N GLU A 597 -2.56 14.88 -35.50
CA GLU A 597 -3.51 13.89 -34.96
C GLU A 597 -2.92 13.08 -33.79
N LEU A 598 -1.63 13.26 -33.49
CA LEU A 598 -0.86 12.49 -32.51
C LEU A 598 -0.48 13.37 -31.31
N GLN A 599 -1.50 13.85 -30.60
CA GLN A 599 -1.28 14.71 -29.44
C GLN A 599 -0.96 13.88 -28.20
N ASN A 600 0.10 14.25 -27.50
CA ASN A 600 0.46 13.67 -26.20
C ASN A 600 0.25 14.72 -25.12
N TYR A 601 -0.28 14.31 -23.97
CA TYR A 601 -0.48 15.24 -22.84
C TYR A 601 -0.47 14.50 -21.50
N VAL A 602 -0.11 15.23 -20.45
CA VAL A 602 -0.39 14.85 -19.06
C VAL A 602 -1.52 15.73 -18.55
N THR A 603 -2.51 15.13 -17.92
CA THR A 603 -3.62 15.85 -17.27
C THR A 603 -3.29 16.03 -15.79
N LEU A 604 -3.07 17.28 -15.40
CA LEU A 604 -2.76 17.65 -14.02
C LEU A 604 -4.01 18.16 -13.30
N PRO A 605 -4.27 17.72 -12.06
CA PRO A 605 -5.37 18.19 -11.22
C PRO A 605 -5.03 19.53 -10.58
N ILE A 606 -5.23 20.61 -11.31
CA ILE A 606 -4.96 21.97 -10.83
C ILE A 606 -6.07 22.43 -9.90
N ILE A 607 -5.69 22.94 -8.73
CA ILE A 607 -6.62 23.55 -7.81
C ILE A 607 -6.74 25.05 -8.14
N ALA A 608 -7.96 25.48 -8.43
CA ALA A 608 -8.24 26.90 -8.68
C ALA A 608 -7.90 27.70 -7.40
N THR A 609 -6.96 28.62 -7.49
CA THR A 609 -6.78 29.63 -6.43
C THR A 609 -7.89 30.66 -6.56
N GLU A 610 -8.63 30.90 -5.48
CA GLU A 610 -9.58 32.03 -5.38
C GLU A 610 -8.90 33.38 -5.62
#